data_886e9a0f534ab9995b4a1468c7b33802
#
_entry.id   886e9a0f534ab9995b4a1468c7b33802
#
_cell.length_a   1.000
_cell.length_b   1.000
_cell.length_c   1.000
_cell.angle_alpha   90.00
_cell.angle_beta   90.00
_cell.angle_gamma   90.00
#
_symmetry.space_group_name_H-M   'P 1'
#
loop_
_entity.id
_entity.type
_entity.pdbx_description
1 polymer ?
#
loop_
_entity_poly.entity_id
_entity_poly.type
_entity_poly.pdbx_seq_one_letter_code
_entity_poly.pdbx_strand_id
1 'polypeptide(L)'
;LKTYGNWSFRVITPEDLPAVGAFLDRYAAGVDKPSASFHEDLAKTREVLGNYTTYDMLGGMLLVEGEIVGFSLGEIVGDTLFTHIEKADRDYQGCYQMLVAQFAQQFAQDGVHFINREDDAGDPGLRKSKLSYHPVTLLEKYLVTVDEPCKFCDCEDT
;
A
#
# COMPACT_ATOMS: atom_id res chain seq x y z
N LEU A 1 8.94 -10.34 -13.68
CA LEU A 1 8.91 -9.41 -14.85
C LEU A 1 10.07 -9.56 -15.84
N LYS A 2 11.12 -10.32 -15.56
CA LYS A 2 12.18 -10.60 -16.57
C LYS A 2 11.64 -11.20 -17.88
N THR A 3 10.44 -11.75 -17.84
CA THR A 3 9.74 -12.34 -19.01
C THR A 3 8.98 -11.29 -19.83
N TYR A 4 8.72 -10.11 -19.26
CA TYR A 4 8.01 -9.01 -19.94
C TYR A 4 9.03 -8.00 -20.45
N GLY A 5 9.26 -7.98 -21.75
CA GLY A 5 10.32 -7.18 -22.39
C GLY A 5 10.13 -5.68 -22.34
N ASN A 6 8.93 -5.19 -22.05
CA ASN A 6 8.57 -3.77 -22.09
C ASN A 6 7.82 -3.36 -20.81
N TRP A 7 8.53 -3.34 -19.71
CA TRP A 7 8.01 -2.82 -18.44
C TRP A 7 8.72 -1.52 -18.06
N SER A 8 8.03 -0.68 -17.31
CA SER A 8 8.59 0.55 -16.72
C SER A 8 7.96 0.84 -15.37
N PHE A 9 8.69 1.60 -14.56
CA PHE A 9 8.19 2.16 -13.31
C PHE A 9 8.25 3.68 -13.41
N ARG A 10 7.22 4.38 -12.95
CA ARG A 10 7.25 5.82 -12.81
C ARG A 10 6.47 6.32 -11.60
N VAL A 11 6.84 7.49 -11.13
CA VAL A 11 6.15 8.19 -10.04
C VAL A 11 4.74 8.58 -10.50
N ILE A 12 3.79 8.45 -9.60
CA ILE A 12 2.40 8.88 -9.82
C ILE A 12 2.33 10.39 -9.63
N THR A 13 1.74 11.07 -10.60
CA THR A 13 1.38 12.48 -10.52
C THR A 13 -0.14 12.63 -10.36
N PRO A 14 -0.66 13.80 -9.96
CA PRO A 14 -2.10 14.02 -9.87
C PRO A 14 -2.86 13.71 -11.15
N GLU A 15 -2.25 13.91 -12.32
CA GLU A 15 -2.82 13.62 -13.64
C GLU A 15 -3.01 12.11 -13.88
N ASP A 16 -2.27 11.27 -13.18
CA ASP A 16 -2.35 9.81 -13.29
C ASP A 16 -3.48 9.19 -12.45
N LEU A 17 -4.01 9.92 -11.47
CA LEU A 17 -4.99 9.38 -10.51
C LEU A 17 -6.22 8.74 -11.16
N PRO A 18 -6.80 9.31 -12.24
CA PRO A 18 -7.90 8.65 -12.94
C PRO A 18 -7.52 7.27 -13.51
N ALA A 19 -6.31 7.13 -14.07
CA ALA A 19 -5.83 5.88 -14.63
C ALA A 19 -5.50 4.85 -13.53
N VAL A 20 -4.92 5.29 -12.41
CA VAL A 20 -4.69 4.45 -11.22
C VAL A 20 -6.02 3.98 -10.61
N GLY A 21 -7.02 4.86 -10.54
CA GLY A 21 -8.38 4.51 -10.12
C GLY A 21 -9.03 3.46 -11.02
N ALA A 22 -8.90 3.61 -12.34
CA ALA A 22 -9.40 2.62 -13.31
C ALA A 22 -8.68 1.26 -13.18
N PHE A 23 -7.37 1.26 -12.88
CA PHE A 23 -6.66 0.03 -12.53
C PHE A 23 -7.23 -0.60 -11.26
N LEU A 24 -7.47 0.18 -10.20
CA LEU A 24 -8.02 -0.33 -8.94
C LEU A 24 -9.40 -0.98 -9.16
N ASP A 25 -10.23 -0.42 -10.04
CA ASP A 25 -11.54 -0.99 -10.37
C ASP A 25 -11.40 -2.32 -11.11
N ARG A 26 -10.47 -2.44 -12.07
CA ARG A 26 -10.16 -3.72 -12.73
C ARG A 26 -9.62 -4.75 -11.75
N TYR A 27 -8.70 -4.35 -10.86
CA TYR A 27 -8.17 -5.19 -9.79
C TYR A 27 -9.29 -5.73 -8.89
N ALA A 28 -10.23 -4.88 -8.49
CA ALA A 28 -11.37 -5.27 -7.67
C ALA A 28 -12.30 -6.24 -8.39
N ALA A 29 -12.57 -6.01 -9.66
CA ALA A 29 -13.43 -6.89 -10.48
C ALA A 29 -12.83 -8.29 -10.72
N GLY A 30 -11.50 -8.41 -10.67
CA GLY A 30 -10.78 -9.69 -10.84
C GLY A 30 -10.79 -10.60 -9.60
N VAL A 31 -11.30 -10.13 -8.44
CA VAL A 31 -11.33 -10.93 -7.22
C VAL A 31 -12.63 -11.73 -7.13
N ASP A 32 -12.52 -13.06 -7.21
CA ASP A 32 -13.66 -13.95 -6.96
C ASP A 32 -13.94 -14.04 -5.45
N LYS A 33 -15.19 -13.80 -5.02
CA LYS A 33 -15.66 -13.86 -3.63
C LYS A 33 -14.85 -12.96 -2.66
N PRO A 34 -14.89 -11.64 -2.84
CA PRO A 34 -14.18 -10.72 -1.96
C PRO A 34 -14.70 -10.79 -0.52
N SER A 35 -13.76 -10.75 0.44
CA SER A 35 -14.06 -10.71 1.88
C SER A 35 -14.49 -9.31 2.34
N ALA A 36 -15.04 -9.21 3.55
CA ALA A 36 -15.35 -7.91 4.15
C ALA A 36 -14.09 -7.05 4.32
N SER A 37 -12.97 -7.65 4.74
CA SER A 37 -11.68 -6.96 4.85
C SER A 37 -11.14 -6.48 3.51
N PHE A 38 -11.39 -7.21 2.42
CA PHE A 38 -11.04 -6.75 1.07
C PHE A 38 -11.84 -5.50 0.66
N HIS A 39 -13.13 -5.47 0.96
CA HIS A 39 -13.95 -4.29 0.68
C HIS A 39 -13.52 -3.07 1.50
N GLU A 40 -13.17 -3.28 2.77
CA GLU A 40 -12.64 -2.22 3.63
C GLU A 40 -11.31 -1.69 3.11
N ASP A 41 -10.40 -2.57 2.73
CA ASP A 41 -9.09 -2.22 2.15
C ASP A 41 -9.25 -1.44 0.83
N LEU A 42 -10.19 -1.83 -0.05
CA LEU A 42 -10.52 -1.07 -1.25
C LEU A 42 -11.10 0.31 -0.95
N ALA A 43 -11.98 0.41 0.05
CA ALA A 43 -12.57 1.70 0.43
C ALA A 43 -11.50 2.66 0.95
N LYS A 44 -10.60 2.18 1.81
CA LYS A 44 -9.44 2.95 2.29
C LYS A 44 -8.50 3.33 1.16
N THR A 45 -8.23 2.44 0.23
CA THR A 45 -7.39 2.72 -0.94
C THR A 45 -7.99 3.84 -1.80
N ARG A 46 -9.31 3.83 -2.04
CA ARG A 46 -10.01 4.89 -2.77
C ARG A 46 -9.99 6.22 -2.03
N GLU A 47 -10.16 6.19 -0.71
CA GLU A 47 -10.05 7.38 0.14
C GLU A 47 -8.67 8.04 0.00
N VAL A 48 -7.59 7.26 0.11
CA VAL A 48 -6.22 7.76 -0.02
C VAL A 48 -5.97 8.31 -1.42
N LEU A 49 -6.41 7.62 -2.49
CA LEU A 49 -6.29 8.14 -3.85
C LEU A 49 -7.06 9.44 -4.06
N GLY A 50 -8.27 9.55 -3.47
CA GLY A 50 -9.08 10.78 -3.53
C GLY A 50 -8.48 11.96 -2.77
N ASN A 51 -7.60 11.69 -1.80
CA ASN A 51 -6.92 12.69 -1.00
C ASN A 51 -5.39 12.72 -1.24
N TYR A 52 -4.93 12.13 -2.34
CA TYR A 52 -3.51 11.91 -2.65
C TYR A 52 -2.64 13.15 -2.42
N THR A 53 -3.06 14.28 -2.96
CA THR A 53 -2.33 15.56 -2.80
C THR A 53 -2.47 16.14 -1.41
N THR A 54 -3.64 15.97 -0.76
CA THR A 54 -3.91 16.48 0.59
C THR A 54 -3.09 15.74 1.64
N TYR A 55 -2.90 14.42 1.44
CA TYR A 55 -2.08 13.58 2.33
C TYR A 55 -0.59 13.59 1.97
N ASP A 56 -0.20 14.33 0.93
CA ASP A 56 1.19 14.41 0.44
C ASP A 56 1.80 13.02 0.18
N MET A 57 1.01 12.14 -0.44
CA MET A 57 1.41 10.75 -0.65
C MET A 57 2.49 10.61 -1.71
N LEU A 58 3.48 9.76 -1.44
CA LEU A 58 4.38 9.22 -2.44
C LEU A 58 3.68 8.09 -3.19
N GLY A 59 3.72 8.13 -4.50
CA GLY A 59 3.10 7.11 -5.34
C GLY A 59 4.02 6.64 -6.46
N GLY A 60 3.99 5.34 -6.72
CA GLY A 60 4.68 4.75 -7.86
C GLY A 60 3.83 3.70 -8.55
N MET A 61 3.88 3.65 -9.87
CA MET A 61 3.16 2.66 -10.66
C MET A 61 4.08 1.88 -11.58
N LEU A 62 3.73 0.63 -11.75
CA LEU A 62 4.39 -0.31 -12.64
C LEU A 62 3.53 -0.50 -13.88
N LEU A 63 4.17 -0.37 -15.03
CA LEU A 63 3.52 -0.54 -16.33
C LEU A 63 4.16 -1.70 -17.10
N VAL A 64 3.34 -2.43 -17.85
CA VAL A 64 3.76 -3.39 -18.84
C VAL A 64 3.08 -3.04 -20.16
N GLU A 65 3.86 -2.85 -21.21
CA GLU A 65 3.35 -2.43 -22.53
C GLU A 65 2.48 -1.14 -22.48
N GLY A 66 2.79 -0.26 -21.50
CA GLY A 66 2.07 0.99 -21.29
C GLY A 66 0.82 0.88 -20.40
N GLU A 67 0.38 -0.33 -20.05
CA GLU A 67 -0.77 -0.55 -19.16
C GLU A 67 -0.33 -0.64 -17.70
N ILE A 68 -1.07 0.00 -16.80
CA ILE A 68 -0.82 -0.09 -15.36
C ILE A 68 -1.16 -1.50 -14.88
N VAL A 69 -0.15 -2.17 -14.31
CA VAL A 69 -0.26 -3.52 -13.75
C VAL A 69 -0.06 -3.56 -12.23
N GLY A 70 0.26 -2.42 -11.62
CA GLY A 70 0.35 -2.28 -10.18
C GLY A 70 0.72 -0.87 -9.76
N PHE A 71 0.40 -0.54 -8.51
CA PHE A 71 0.83 0.71 -7.88
C PHE A 71 1.09 0.53 -6.40
N SER A 72 1.90 1.43 -5.85
CA SER A 72 2.20 1.51 -4.42
C SER A 72 2.08 2.95 -3.96
N LEU A 73 1.55 3.13 -2.75
CA LEU A 73 1.47 4.42 -2.07
C LEU A 73 2.13 4.33 -0.71
N GLY A 74 2.78 5.42 -0.31
CA GLY A 74 3.48 5.49 0.98
C GLY A 74 3.85 6.91 1.35
N GLU A 75 4.59 7.05 2.43
CA GLU A 75 5.14 8.31 2.91
C GLU A 75 6.48 8.11 3.59
N ILE A 76 7.24 9.18 3.78
CA ILE A 76 8.47 9.15 4.58
C ILE A 76 8.20 9.89 5.88
N VAL A 77 8.39 9.19 7.01
CA VAL A 77 8.31 9.78 8.35
C VAL A 77 9.65 9.56 9.05
N GLY A 78 10.34 10.64 9.33
CA GLY A 78 11.71 10.58 9.86
C GLY A 78 12.67 9.92 8.87
N ASP A 79 13.26 8.81 9.26
CA ASP A 79 14.21 8.02 8.46
C ASP A 79 13.58 6.74 7.87
N THR A 80 12.26 6.63 7.88
CA THR A 80 11.54 5.42 7.49
C THR A 80 10.57 5.71 6.35
N LEU A 81 10.68 4.93 5.26
CA LEU A 81 9.69 4.86 4.19
C LEU A 81 8.58 3.86 4.61
N PHE A 82 7.39 4.37 4.82
CA PHE A 82 6.20 3.56 5.06
C PHE A 82 5.51 3.23 3.73
N THR A 83 5.26 1.95 3.49
CA THR A 83 4.49 1.49 2.33
C THR A 83 3.12 1.04 2.81
N HIS A 84 2.12 1.90 2.64
CA HIS A 84 0.76 1.68 3.14
C HIS A 84 -0.08 0.82 2.20
N ILE A 85 0.05 1.04 0.89
CA ILE A 85 -0.79 0.42 -0.12
C ILE A 85 0.10 -0.19 -1.21
N GLU A 86 -0.14 -1.46 -1.49
CA GLU A 86 0.46 -2.18 -2.61
C GLU A 86 -0.65 -2.97 -3.32
N LYS A 87 -0.91 -2.66 -4.57
CA LYS A 87 -1.87 -3.37 -5.42
C LYS A 87 -1.18 -3.74 -6.73
N ALA A 88 -1.21 -5.02 -7.06
CA ALA A 88 -0.63 -5.49 -8.32
C ALA A 88 -1.46 -6.63 -8.91
N ASP A 89 -1.52 -6.67 -10.21
CA ASP A 89 -2.17 -7.71 -10.96
C ASP A 89 -1.39 -9.02 -10.81
N ARG A 90 -2.08 -10.07 -10.34
CA ARG A 90 -1.49 -11.39 -10.07
C ARG A 90 -1.21 -12.20 -11.33
N ASP A 91 -1.84 -11.84 -12.44
CA ASP A 91 -1.61 -12.49 -13.74
C ASP A 91 -0.22 -12.15 -14.29
N TYR A 92 0.39 -11.05 -13.79
CA TYR A 92 1.76 -10.68 -14.09
C TYR A 92 2.73 -11.23 -13.04
N GLN A 93 3.31 -12.39 -13.32
CA GLN A 93 4.23 -13.06 -12.40
C GLN A 93 5.40 -12.16 -12.00
N GLY A 94 5.61 -12.00 -10.69
CA GLY A 94 6.67 -11.16 -10.13
C GLY A 94 6.34 -9.66 -10.07
N CYS A 95 5.10 -9.26 -10.39
CA CYS A 95 4.67 -7.87 -10.37
C CYS A 95 4.80 -7.25 -8.97
N TYR A 96 4.30 -7.93 -7.92
CA TYR A 96 4.45 -7.45 -6.53
C TYR A 96 5.90 -7.24 -6.12
N GLN A 97 6.77 -8.21 -6.41
CA GLN A 97 8.20 -8.12 -6.05
C GLN A 97 8.89 -6.97 -6.77
N MET A 98 8.56 -6.76 -8.04
CA MET A 98 9.10 -5.66 -8.83
C MET A 98 8.58 -4.30 -8.32
N LEU A 99 7.28 -4.22 -8.01
CA LEU A 99 6.66 -3.00 -7.46
C LEU A 99 7.35 -2.59 -6.16
N VAL A 100 7.51 -3.54 -5.22
CA VAL A 100 8.23 -3.31 -3.96
C VAL A 100 9.65 -2.83 -4.18
N ALA A 101 10.40 -3.50 -5.07
CA ALA A 101 11.79 -3.15 -5.34
C ALA A 101 11.92 -1.76 -5.98
N GLN A 102 11.07 -1.44 -6.96
CA GLN A 102 11.12 -0.16 -7.65
C GLN A 102 10.65 0.99 -6.77
N PHE A 103 9.62 0.78 -5.94
CA PHE A 103 9.15 1.77 -4.98
C PHE A 103 10.24 2.11 -3.97
N ALA A 104 10.91 1.08 -3.42
CA ALA A 104 12.05 1.26 -2.54
C ALA A 104 13.20 2.01 -3.22
N GLN A 105 13.58 1.61 -4.44
CA GLN A 105 14.65 2.26 -5.20
C GLN A 105 14.35 3.73 -5.49
N GLN A 106 13.09 4.07 -5.74
CA GLN A 106 12.68 5.43 -6.06
C GLN A 106 12.68 6.34 -4.83
N PHE A 107 12.19 5.86 -3.69
CA PHE A 107 11.86 6.70 -2.55
C PHE A 107 12.76 6.48 -1.32
N ALA A 108 13.39 5.32 -1.15
CA ALA A 108 14.36 5.10 -0.08
C ALA A 108 15.73 5.67 -0.49
N GLN A 109 15.80 7.01 -0.55
CA GLN A 109 17.00 7.77 -0.92
C GLN A 109 17.71 8.28 0.35
N ASP A 110 18.62 9.22 0.18
CA ASP A 110 19.44 9.78 1.25
C ASP A 110 18.63 10.16 2.49
N GLY A 111 19.05 9.65 3.66
CA GLY A 111 18.37 9.86 4.94
C GLY A 111 17.29 8.84 5.28
N VAL A 112 16.88 7.97 4.35
CA VAL A 112 15.98 6.85 4.62
C VAL A 112 16.79 5.60 4.96
N HIS A 113 16.64 5.11 6.18
CA HIS A 113 17.37 3.94 6.67
C HIS A 113 16.53 2.69 6.79
N PHE A 114 15.21 2.84 6.88
CA PHE A 114 14.27 1.75 7.06
C PHE A 114 13.12 1.81 6.06
N ILE A 115 12.56 0.64 5.75
CA ILE A 115 11.33 0.49 4.99
C ILE A 115 10.36 -0.30 5.87
N ASN A 116 9.24 0.32 6.22
CA ASN A 116 8.15 -0.32 6.95
C ASN A 116 7.03 -0.69 5.97
N ARG A 117 6.74 -1.98 5.87
CA ARG A 117 5.69 -2.52 4.98
C ARG A 117 4.43 -2.89 5.74
N GLU A 118 4.23 -2.30 6.89
CA GLU A 118 3.05 -2.52 7.73
C GLU A 118 2.86 -3.98 8.19
N ASP A 119 1.70 -4.28 8.78
CA ASP A 119 1.39 -5.63 9.25
C ASP A 119 0.85 -6.56 8.14
N ASP A 120 0.61 -7.80 8.49
CA ASP A 120 0.06 -8.81 7.60
C ASP A 120 -1.46 -9.00 7.77
N ALA A 121 -2.11 -8.16 8.57
CA ALA A 121 -3.54 -8.22 8.87
C ALA A 121 -4.05 -9.64 9.25
N GLY A 122 -3.15 -10.51 9.75
CA GLY A 122 -3.46 -11.90 10.09
C GLY A 122 -3.51 -12.86 8.89
N ASP A 123 -3.23 -12.40 7.66
CA ASP A 123 -3.18 -13.27 6.48
C ASP A 123 -1.88 -14.07 6.41
N PRO A 124 -1.92 -15.42 6.46
CA PRO A 124 -0.73 -16.26 6.44
C PRO A 124 0.09 -16.15 5.15
N GLY A 125 -0.58 -15.91 4.01
CA GLY A 125 0.09 -15.74 2.71
C GLY A 125 0.86 -14.44 2.65
N LEU A 126 0.25 -13.33 3.12
CA LEU A 126 0.89 -12.04 3.23
C LEU A 126 2.05 -12.06 4.21
N ARG A 127 1.88 -12.73 5.38
CA ARG A 127 2.96 -12.96 6.37
C ARG A 127 4.14 -13.67 5.74
N LYS A 128 3.90 -14.80 5.05
CA LYS A 128 4.96 -15.54 4.35
C LYS A 128 5.68 -14.67 3.32
N SER A 129 4.93 -13.88 2.56
CA SER A 129 5.49 -12.96 1.58
C SER A 129 6.38 -11.91 2.25
N LYS A 130 5.91 -11.24 3.31
CA LYS A 130 6.68 -10.21 4.02
C LYS A 130 7.93 -10.78 4.70
N LEU A 131 7.83 -11.93 5.34
CA LEU A 131 8.99 -12.62 5.96
C LEU A 131 10.04 -13.07 4.94
N SER A 132 9.67 -13.32 3.68
CA SER A 132 10.63 -13.67 2.63
C SER A 132 11.62 -12.56 2.26
N TYR A 133 11.35 -11.33 2.69
CA TYR A 133 12.28 -10.19 2.57
C TYR A 133 13.29 -10.09 3.73
N HIS A 134 13.26 -11.06 4.67
CA HIS A 134 14.17 -11.12 5.82
C HIS A 134 14.22 -9.81 6.63
N PRO A 135 13.06 -9.36 7.19
CA PRO A 135 13.01 -8.12 7.93
C PRO A 135 13.99 -8.12 9.11
N VAL A 136 14.66 -6.99 9.33
CA VAL A 136 15.60 -6.83 10.45
C VAL A 136 14.90 -6.74 11.80
N THR A 137 13.63 -6.33 11.81
CA THR A 137 12.81 -6.19 13.02
C THR A 137 11.35 -6.48 12.70
N LEU A 138 10.66 -7.14 13.63
CA LEU A 138 9.20 -7.26 13.64
C LEU A 138 8.70 -6.42 14.81
N LEU A 139 7.96 -5.35 14.50
CA LEU A 139 7.37 -4.49 15.51
C LEU A 139 6.08 -5.13 16.03
N GLU A 140 5.96 -5.22 17.35
CA GLU A 140 4.72 -5.68 17.98
C GLU A 140 3.67 -4.57 17.96
N LYS A 141 2.45 -4.90 17.50
CA LYS A 141 1.29 -4.02 17.56
C LYS A 141 0.33 -4.51 18.63
N TYR A 142 -0.23 -3.59 19.39
CA TYR A 142 -1.17 -3.88 20.46
C TYR A 142 -2.50 -3.18 20.16
N LEU A 143 -3.61 -3.91 20.30
CA LEU A 143 -4.94 -3.34 20.30
C LEU A 143 -5.31 -3.04 21.77
N VAL A 144 -5.48 -1.77 22.08
CA VAL A 144 -5.93 -1.34 23.40
C VAL A 144 -7.42 -1.01 23.30
N THR A 145 -8.23 -1.72 24.06
CA THR A 145 -9.67 -1.46 24.22
C THR A 145 -9.93 -0.94 25.61
N VAL A 146 -10.87 0.02 25.72
CA VAL A 146 -11.35 0.50 27.00
C VAL A 146 -12.71 -0.15 27.26
N ASP A 147 -12.78 -1.05 28.24
CA ASP A 147 -13.97 -1.85 28.52
C ASP A 147 -15.08 -1.07 29.28
N GLU A 148 -14.72 0.09 29.87
CA GLU A 148 -15.70 0.95 30.56
C GLU A 148 -15.74 2.35 29.94
N PRO A 149 -16.96 2.96 29.80
CA PRO A 149 -17.05 4.36 29.44
C PRO A 149 -16.34 5.21 30.52
N CYS A 150 -15.60 6.21 30.08
CA CYS A 150 -14.91 7.14 30.95
C CYS A 150 -15.91 7.81 31.90
N LYS A 151 -15.87 7.48 33.20
CA LYS A 151 -16.74 8.09 34.23
C LYS A 151 -16.41 9.57 34.52
N PHE A 152 -15.39 10.12 33.84
CA PHE A 152 -14.91 11.48 34.00
C PHE A 152 -15.19 12.41 32.81
N CYS A 153 -15.89 11.92 31.79
CA CYS A 153 -16.26 12.74 30.62
C CYS A 153 -17.69 13.30 30.73
N ASP A 154 -18.10 13.75 31.90
CA ASP A 154 -19.22 14.69 32.03
C ASP A 154 -18.71 16.12 31.70
N CYS A 155 -18.28 16.33 30.45
CA CYS A 155 -18.19 17.66 29.89
C CYS A 155 -19.63 18.04 29.48
N GLU A 156 -20.36 18.63 30.41
CA GLU A 156 -21.60 19.35 30.10
C GLU A 156 -21.28 20.40 29.03
N ASP A 157 -21.95 20.26 27.90
CA ASP A 157 -22.04 21.30 26.88
C ASP A 157 -22.67 22.56 27.52
N THR A 158 -21.87 23.62 27.70
CA THR A 158 -22.32 24.99 27.95
C THR A 158 -21.95 25.86 26.77
#